data_910aede21f9fcf9178e5382429954a04
#
_entry.id   910aede21f9fcf9178e5382429954a04
#
_cell.length_a   1.000
_cell.length_b   1.000
_cell.length_c   1.000
_cell.angle_alpha   90.00
_cell.angle_beta   90.00
_cell.angle_gamma   90.00
#
_symmetry.space_group_name_H-M   'P 1'
#
loop_
_entity.id
_entity.type
_entity.pdbx_description
1 polymer ?
#
loop_
_entity_poly.entity_id
_entity_poly.type
_entity_poly.pdbx_seq_one_letter_code
_entity_poly.pdbx_strand_id
1 'polypeptide(L)'
;VLGTLENLCELDDKAKEILSGLKKPVSVCFDVKHGPSATIKFTKSGCRMEDGVRDCDIYIPLSSCEKFNGVIDGTVTPVPLKGLTKIGFLLKTFTALTDRLSEVMQPSEEALKDRAFFELSTKLTFYTISVALSQIGNQDKIGQASASYMLDGDIAFCIKDGPAATIRVKDHHLVTIKEYPKKP
;
A
#
# COMPACT_ATOMS: atom_id res chain seq x y z
N VAL A 1 -2.13 4.12 -1.18
CA VAL A 1 -2.20 3.23 -2.35
C VAL A 1 -0.98 2.32 -2.44
N LEU A 2 0.28 2.82 -2.56
CA LEU A 2 1.46 1.95 -2.70
C LEU A 2 1.64 1.00 -1.50
N GLY A 3 1.42 1.46 -0.27
CA GLY A 3 1.46 0.61 0.93
C GLY A 3 0.39 -0.49 0.96
N THR A 4 -0.71 -0.32 0.21
CA THR A 4 -1.73 -1.36 0.07
C THR A 4 -1.23 -2.57 -0.71
N LEU A 5 -0.24 -2.39 -1.62
CA LEU A 5 0.42 -3.50 -2.31
C LEU A 5 1.15 -4.42 -1.33
N GLU A 6 1.77 -3.87 -0.29
CA GLU A 6 2.42 -4.67 0.76
C GLU A 6 1.39 -5.57 1.47
N ASN A 7 0.25 -4.99 1.86
CA ASN A 7 -0.85 -5.74 2.46
C ASN A 7 -1.45 -6.79 1.51
N LEU A 8 -1.61 -6.44 0.22
CA LEU A 8 -2.10 -7.39 -0.78
C LEU A 8 -1.16 -8.59 -0.90
N CYS A 9 0.15 -8.34 -1.04
CA CYS A 9 1.16 -9.40 -1.16
C CYS A 9 1.25 -10.28 0.10
N GLU A 10 0.89 -9.74 1.26
CA GLU A 10 0.82 -10.51 2.52
C GLU A 10 -0.43 -11.40 2.59
N LEU A 11 -1.59 -10.88 2.15
CA LEU A 11 -2.91 -11.48 2.39
C LEU A 11 -3.40 -12.36 1.24
N ASP A 12 -3.03 -12.03 -0.01
CA ASP A 12 -3.59 -12.66 -1.21
C ASP A 12 -2.65 -13.68 -1.84
N ASP A 13 -3.12 -14.92 -1.98
CA ASP A 13 -2.32 -16.00 -2.54
C ASP A 13 -2.08 -15.82 -4.06
N LYS A 14 -2.99 -15.17 -4.79
CA LYS A 14 -2.76 -14.83 -6.21
C LYS A 14 -1.63 -13.80 -6.36
N ALA A 15 -1.57 -12.81 -5.47
CA ALA A 15 -0.46 -11.85 -5.47
C ALA A 15 0.87 -12.53 -5.15
N LYS A 16 0.91 -13.51 -4.22
CA LYS A 16 2.09 -14.32 -3.93
C LYS A 16 2.50 -15.17 -5.14
N GLU A 17 1.53 -15.76 -5.84
CA GLU A 17 1.78 -16.53 -7.06
C GLU A 17 2.41 -15.66 -8.15
N ILE A 18 1.89 -14.44 -8.39
CA ILE A 18 2.48 -13.48 -9.33
C ILE A 18 3.95 -13.20 -8.98
N LEU A 19 4.26 -13.02 -7.70
CA LEU A 19 5.62 -12.75 -7.23
C LEU A 19 6.54 -13.97 -7.27
N SER A 20 6.01 -15.18 -7.15
CA SER A 20 6.79 -16.43 -7.12
C SER A 20 7.65 -16.61 -8.37
N GLY A 21 7.22 -16.05 -9.51
CA GLY A 21 7.93 -16.06 -10.79
C GLY A 21 9.18 -15.16 -10.84
N LEU A 22 9.42 -14.31 -9.85
CA LEU A 22 10.58 -13.44 -9.82
C LEU A 22 11.87 -14.23 -9.66
N LYS A 23 12.82 -14.05 -10.58
CA LYS A 23 14.16 -14.70 -10.48
C LYS A 23 15.06 -14.00 -9.46
N LYS A 24 14.96 -12.68 -9.34
CA LYS A 24 15.74 -11.83 -8.42
C LYS A 24 14.82 -10.73 -7.86
N PRO A 25 15.13 -10.18 -6.70
CA PRO A 25 14.43 -9.00 -6.19
C PRO A 25 14.48 -7.85 -7.20
N VAL A 26 13.42 -7.05 -7.24
CA VAL A 26 13.33 -5.84 -8.08
C VAL A 26 12.81 -4.71 -7.20
N SER A 27 13.48 -3.56 -7.24
CA SER A 27 13.06 -2.36 -6.54
C SER A 27 12.62 -1.27 -7.53
N VAL A 28 11.48 -0.64 -7.22
CA VAL A 28 10.89 0.44 -8.01
C VAL A 28 10.74 1.67 -7.13
N CYS A 29 11.29 2.78 -7.57
CA CYS A 29 11.16 4.06 -6.92
C CYS A 29 10.18 4.94 -7.70
N PHE A 30 9.18 5.46 -6.99
CA PHE A 30 8.28 6.50 -7.45
C PHE A 30 8.69 7.80 -6.78
N ASP A 31 9.01 8.81 -7.57
CA ASP A 31 9.44 10.11 -7.07
C ASP A 31 8.54 11.21 -7.64
N VAL A 32 7.66 11.74 -6.80
CA VAL A 32 6.68 12.75 -7.22
C VAL A 32 7.23 14.13 -6.92
N LYS A 33 7.42 14.93 -7.97
CA LYS A 33 7.89 16.30 -7.83
C LYS A 33 6.95 17.11 -6.94
N HIS A 34 7.50 17.70 -5.87
CA HIS A 34 6.76 18.45 -4.84
C HIS A 34 5.70 17.60 -4.10
N GLY A 35 5.84 16.27 -4.11
CA GLY A 35 4.96 15.32 -3.46
C GLY A 35 5.74 14.22 -2.74
N PRO A 36 5.06 13.15 -2.32
CA PRO A 36 5.70 12.04 -1.66
C PRO A 36 6.58 11.23 -2.62
N SER A 37 7.63 10.61 -2.07
CA SER A 37 8.44 9.61 -2.77
C SER A 37 8.39 8.31 -2.00
N ALA A 38 8.44 7.18 -2.69
CA ALA A 38 8.48 5.87 -2.09
C ALA A 38 9.28 4.88 -2.95
N THR A 39 9.92 3.94 -2.29
CA THR A 39 10.61 2.82 -2.93
C THR A 39 9.94 1.52 -2.53
N ILE A 40 9.53 0.70 -3.50
CA ILE A 40 8.96 -0.62 -3.24
C ILE A 40 9.96 -1.68 -3.69
N LYS A 41 10.28 -2.60 -2.80
CA LYS A 41 11.13 -3.76 -3.07
C LYS A 41 10.29 -5.01 -3.16
N PHE A 42 10.27 -5.63 -4.33
CA PHE A 42 9.56 -6.87 -4.62
C PHE A 42 10.51 -8.06 -4.52
N THR A 43 10.05 -9.10 -3.85
CA THR A 43 10.74 -10.38 -3.70
C THR A 43 9.76 -11.51 -4.02
N LYS A 44 10.24 -12.76 -4.07
CA LYS A 44 9.35 -13.92 -4.22
C LYS A 44 8.33 -14.10 -3.09
N SER A 45 8.66 -13.60 -1.90
CA SER A 45 7.85 -13.78 -0.68
C SER A 45 6.91 -12.60 -0.38
N GLY A 46 6.96 -11.55 -1.17
CA GLY A 46 6.11 -10.37 -0.94
C GLY A 46 6.79 -9.08 -1.41
N CYS A 47 6.21 -7.95 -1.05
CA CYS A 47 6.83 -6.66 -1.28
C CYS A 47 6.89 -5.82 -0.01
N ARG A 48 7.80 -4.87 0.03
CA ARG A 48 7.98 -3.94 1.14
C ARG A 48 8.15 -2.52 0.63
N MET A 49 7.42 -1.59 1.22
CA MET A 49 7.52 -0.17 0.93
C MET A 49 8.46 0.52 1.95
N GLU A 50 9.28 1.42 1.45
CA GLU A 50 10.14 2.30 2.22
C GLU A 50 9.89 3.75 1.78
N ASP A 51 9.85 4.68 2.74
CA ASP A 51 9.67 6.08 2.43
C ASP A 51 10.91 6.67 1.74
N GLY A 52 10.64 7.56 0.79
CA GLY A 52 11.67 8.28 0.04
C GLY A 52 12.31 7.48 -1.09
N VAL A 53 13.21 8.19 -1.77
CA VAL A 53 14.03 7.61 -2.84
C VAL A 53 15.18 6.82 -2.23
N ARG A 54 15.25 5.53 -2.55
CA ARG A 54 16.37 4.64 -2.16
C ARG A 54 17.11 4.18 -3.42
N ASP A 55 18.22 3.47 -3.25
CA ASP A 55 18.83 2.81 -4.40
C ASP A 55 17.85 1.78 -4.97
N CYS A 56 17.50 1.96 -6.22
CA CYS A 56 16.48 1.17 -6.88
C CYS A 56 16.90 0.74 -8.29
N ASP A 57 16.31 -0.37 -8.72
CA ASP A 57 16.51 -0.92 -10.06
C ASP A 57 15.79 -0.10 -11.13
N ILE A 58 14.60 0.39 -10.80
CA ILE A 58 13.72 1.16 -11.69
C ILE A 58 13.39 2.47 -10.99
N TYR A 59 13.68 3.61 -11.65
CA TYR A 59 13.35 4.94 -11.14
C TYR A 59 12.33 5.62 -12.04
N ILE A 60 11.20 6.00 -11.45
CA ILE A 60 10.05 6.61 -12.12
C ILE A 60 9.81 8.00 -11.53
N PRO A 61 10.33 9.07 -12.13
CA PRO A 61 9.98 10.42 -11.73
C PRO A 61 8.61 10.80 -12.28
N LEU A 62 7.83 11.49 -11.47
CA LEU A 62 6.50 11.96 -11.80
C LEU A 62 6.43 13.46 -11.55
N SER A 63 5.93 14.21 -12.52
CA SER A 63 5.93 15.68 -12.47
C SER A 63 4.87 16.27 -11.53
N SER A 64 3.88 15.48 -11.09
CA SER A 64 2.84 15.91 -10.16
C SER A 64 2.10 14.72 -9.54
N CYS A 65 1.32 14.99 -8.48
CA CYS A 65 0.44 14.00 -7.85
C CYS A 65 -0.66 13.51 -8.81
N GLU A 66 -1.18 14.38 -9.70
CA GLU A 66 -2.19 13.99 -10.70
C GLU A 66 -1.63 12.94 -11.65
N LYS A 67 -0.36 13.09 -12.08
CA LYS A 67 0.29 12.07 -12.92
C LYS A 67 0.51 10.77 -12.17
N PHE A 68 0.85 10.83 -10.87
CA PHE A 68 0.94 9.64 -10.04
C PHE A 68 -0.43 8.93 -9.96
N ASN A 69 -1.51 9.67 -9.70
CA ASN A 69 -2.86 9.10 -9.67
C ASN A 69 -3.21 8.47 -11.02
N GLY A 70 -2.91 9.14 -12.14
CA GLY A 70 -3.12 8.58 -13.48
C GLY A 70 -2.33 7.30 -13.75
N VAL A 71 -1.16 7.13 -13.15
CA VAL A 71 -0.41 5.84 -13.22
C VAL A 71 -1.13 4.75 -12.45
N ILE A 72 -1.66 5.07 -11.27
CA ILE A 72 -2.42 4.10 -10.45
C ILE A 72 -3.74 3.71 -11.13
N ASP A 73 -4.41 4.68 -11.76
CA ASP A 73 -5.67 4.47 -12.47
C ASP A 73 -5.48 3.86 -13.89
N GLY A 74 -4.22 3.61 -14.29
CA GLY A 74 -3.89 3.06 -15.61
C GLY A 74 -4.09 4.03 -16.78
N THR A 75 -4.40 5.31 -16.53
CA THR A 75 -4.61 6.35 -17.57
C THR A 75 -3.32 6.99 -18.05
N VAL A 76 -2.24 6.87 -17.26
CA VAL A 76 -0.90 7.38 -17.58
C VAL A 76 0.11 6.24 -17.54
N THR A 77 0.87 6.08 -18.63
CA THR A 77 1.97 5.11 -18.67
C THR A 77 3.23 5.72 -18.00
N PRO A 78 3.75 5.13 -16.93
CA PRO A 78 4.97 5.63 -16.30
C PRO A 78 6.18 5.37 -17.19
N VAL A 79 7.05 6.40 -17.35
CA VAL A 79 8.27 6.29 -18.11
C VAL A 79 9.45 6.26 -17.13
N PRO A 80 10.15 5.13 -16.99
CA PRO A 80 11.30 5.03 -16.12
C PRO A 80 12.52 5.76 -16.73
N LEU A 81 13.23 6.56 -15.94
CA LEU A 81 14.52 7.15 -16.33
C LEU A 81 15.70 6.19 -16.07
N LYS A 82 15.54 5.23 -15.15
CA LYS A 82 16.51 4.17 -14.86
C LYS A 82 15.82 2.82 -14.94
N GLY A 83 16.51 1.80 -15.41
CA GLY A 83 16.04 0.41 -15.38
C GLY A 83 15.22 -0.01 -16.60
N LEU A 84 15.42 0.60 -17.76
CA LEU A 84 14.74 0.20 -19.01
C LEU A 84 14.90 -1.29 -19.34
N THR A 85 16.01 -1.91 -18.94
CA THR A 85 16.22 -3.37 -19.10
C THR A 85 15.30 -4.23 -18.24
N LYS A 86 14.67 -3.62 -17.21
CA LYS A 86 13.70 -4.27 -16.33
C LYS A 86 12.26 -3.85 -16.62
N ILE A 87 12.00 -3.18 -17.75
CA ILE A 87 10.66 -2.74 -18.14
C ILE A 87 9.66 -3.92 -18.21
N GLY A 88 10.15 -5.11 -18.56
CA GLY A 88 9.34 -6.34 -18.54
C GLY A 88 8.75 -6.67 -17.16
N PHE A 89 9.41 -6.27 -16.06
CA PHE A 89 8.83 -6.37 -14.72
C PHE A 89 7.62 -5.43 -14.57
N LEU A 90 7.75 -4.18 -15.00
CA LEU A 90 6.64 -3.22 -14.92
C LEU A 90 5.44 -3.68 -15.74
N LEU A 91 5.67 -4.08 -17.01
CA LEU A 91 4.61 -4.45 -17.94
C LEU A 91 3.92 -5.79 -17.63
N LYS A 92 4.55 -6.67 -16.84
CA LYS A 92 3.99 -7.98 -16.50
C LYS A 92 3.66 -8.08 -15.01
N THR A 93 4.69 -8.15 -14.18
CA THR A 93 4.51 -8.44 -12.75
C THR A 93 3.85 -7.28 -12.01
N PHE A 94 4.33 -6.05 -12.24
CA PHE A 94 3.77 -4.89 -11.55
C PHE A 94 2.33 -4.61 -12.01
N THR A 95 2.07 -4.64 -13.32
CA THR A 95 0.71 -4.49 -13.85
C THR A 95 -0.22 -5.57 -13.29
N ALA A 96 0.18 -6.84 -13.30
CA ALA A 96 -0.64 -7.91 -12.75
C ALA A 96 -0.96 -7.72 -11.25
N LEU A 97 -0.01 -7.18 -10.46
CA LEU A 97 -0.26 -6.84 -9.05
C LEU A 97 -1.21 -5.66 -8.89
N THR A 98 -1.09 -4.61 -9.73
CA THR A 98 -2.00 -3.45 -9.67
C THR A 98 -3.40 -3.79 -10.15
N ASP A 99 -3.54 -4.63 -11.17
CA ASP A 99 -4.82 -5.14 -11.63
C ASP A 99 -5.49 -5.98 -10.54
N ARG A 100 -4.71 -6.86 -9.88
CA ARG A 100 -5.22 -7.64 -8.75
C ARG A 100 -5.60 -6.76 -7.57
N LEU A 101 -4.83 -5.71 -7.28
CA LEU A 101 -5.16 -4.73 -6.26
C LEU A 101 -6.51 -4.05 -6.57
N SER A 102 -6.70 -3.61 -7.81
CA SER A 102 -7.94 -2.98 -8.26
C SER A 102 -9.14 -3.94 -8.14
N GLU A 103 -8.98 -5.20 -8.55
CA GLU A 103 -10.01 -6.24 -8.42
C GLU A 103 -10.45 -6.43 -6.95
N VAL A 104 -9.48 -6.46 -6.00
CA VAL A 104 -9.78 -6.68 -4.58
C VAL A 104 -10.32 -5.42 -3.91
N MET A 105 -9.85 -4.23 -4.29
CA MET A 105 -10.28 -2.95 -3.68
C MET A 105 -11.59 -2.41 -4.26
N GLN A 106 -11.95 -2.81 -5.50
CA GLN A 106 -13.16 -2.41 -6.19
C GLN A 106 -13.90 -3.65 -6.71
N PRO A 107 -14.33 -4.54 -5.80
CA PRO A 107 -14.94 -5.81 -6.18
C PRO A 107 -16.29 -5.61 -6.87
N SER A 108 -16.58 -6.46 -7.85
CA SER A 108 -17.93 -6.57 -8.40
C SER A 108 -18.86 -7.26 -7.39
N GLU A 109 -20.17 -7.01 -7.52
CA GLU A 109 -21.18 -7.68 -6.66
C GLU A 109 -21.11 -9.21 -6.79
N GLU A 110 -20.78 -9.71 -7.98
CA GLU A 110 -20.63 -11.15 -8.22
C GLU A 110 -19.42 -11.73 -7.48
N ALA A 111 -18.27 -11.03 -7.51
CA ALA A 111 -17.08 -11.45 -6.81
C ALA A 111 -17.29 -11.50 -5.29
N LEU A 112 -18.12 -10.61 -4.74
CA LEU A 112 -18.43 -10.58 -3.30
C LEU A 112 -19.29 -11.77 -2.84
N LYS A 113 -19.88 -12.56 -3.73
CA LYS A 113 -20.59 -13.80 -3.36
C LYS A 113 -19.63 -14.92 -2.95
N ASP A 114 -18.39 -14.88 -3.42
CA ASP A 114 -17.33 -15.74 -2.91
C ASP A 114 -16.89 -15.26 -1.52
N ARG A 115 -17.13 -16.10 -0.50
CA ARG A 115 -16.84 -15.77 0.89
C ARG A 115 -15.36 -15.49 1.13
N ALA A 116 -14.46 -16.28 0.54
CA ALA A 116 -13.02 -16.10 0.73
C ALA A 116 -12.56 -14.78 0.11
N PHE A 117 -13.09 -14.44 -1.07
CA PHE A 117 -12.80 -13.18 -1.72
C PHE A 117 -13.39 -11.98 -0.94
N PHE A 118 -14.62 -12.10 -0.42
CA PHE A 118 -15.22 -11.08 0.46
C PHE A 118 -14.37 -10.82 1.69
N GLU A 119 -13.89 -11.88 2.37
CA GLU A 119 -13.03 -11.77 3.54
C GLU A 119 -11.69 -11.08 3.20
N LEU A 120 -11.07 -11.42 2.06
CA LEU A 120 -9.84 -10.79 1.57
C LEU A 120 -10.07 -9.29 1.30
N SER A 121 -11.09 -8.94 0.53
CA SER A 121 -11.44 -7.55 0.19
C SER A 121 -11.70 -6.73 1.45
N THR A 122 -12.46 -7.30 2.39
CA THR A 122 -12.75 -6.66 3.69
C THR A 122 -11.48 -6.40 4.49
N LYS A 123 -10.59 -7.40 4.61
CA LYS A 123 -9.31 -7.25 5.34
C LYS A 123 -8.42 -6.20 4.70
N LEU A 124 -8.26 -6.26 3.37
CA LEU A 124 -7.39 -5.33 2.64
C LEU A 124 -7.90 -3.90 2.78
N THR A 125 -9.19 -3.67 2.59
CA THR A 125 -9.82 -2.35 2.75
C THR A 125 -9.67 -1.84 4.19
N PHE A 126 -9.93 -2.67 5.18
CA PHE A 126 -9.81 -2.32 6.59
C PHE A 126 -8.39 -1.88 6.97
N TYR A 127 -7.36 -2.65 6.57
CA TYR A 127 -5.97 -2.28 6.86
C TYR A 127 -5.53 -1.05 6.06
N THR A 128 -6.00 -0.90 4.83
CA THR A 128 -5.71 0.30 4.02
C THR A 128 -6.25 1.56 4.68
N ILE A 129 -7.50 1.53 5.14
CA ILE A 129 -8.12 2.66 5.86
C ILE A 129 -7.38 2.94 7.17
N SER A 130 -7.06 1.91 7.95
CA SER A 130 -6.36 2.06 9.23
C SER A 130 -4.98 2.72 9.05
N VAL A 131 -4.21 2.30 8.05
CA VAL A 131 -2.91 2.91 7.73
C VAL A 131 -3.07 4.32 7.19
N ALA A 132 -4.08 4.57 6.34
CA ALA A 132 -4.35 5.90 5.80
C ALA A 132 -4.68 6.91 6.91
N LEU A 133 -5.42 6.53 7.94
CA LEU A 133 -5.71 7.39 9.10
C LEU A 133 -4.43 7.83 9.80
N SER A 134 -3.48 6.91 10.04
CA SER A 134 -2.18 7.25 10.64
C SER A 134 -1.36 8.17 9.72
N GLN A 135 -1.35 7.92 8.41
CA GLN A 135 -0.63 8.77 7.46
C GLN A 135 -1.22 10.19 7.40
N ILE A 136 -2.55 10.31 7.37
CA ILE A 136 -3.23 11.62 7.40
C ILE A 136 -2.88 12.36 8.70
N GLY A 137 -2.98 11.69 9.85
CA GLY A 137 -2.63 12.28 11.14
C GLY A 137 -1.19 12.76 11.24
N ASN A 138 -0.25 12.09 10.54
CA ASN A 138 1.17 12.42 10.61
C ASN A 138 1.64 13.40 9.53
N GLN A 139 0.98 13.47 8.36
CA GLN A 139 1.53 14.18 7.19
C GLN A 139 0.63 15.31 6.68
N ASP A 140 -0.68 15.20 6.85
CA ASP A 140 -1.61 16.24 6.44
C ASP A 140 -1.70 17.36 7.52
N LYS A 141 -1.75 18.64 7.12
CA LYS A 141 -1.79 19.77 8.05
C LYS A 141 -3.02 19.75 8.97
N ILE A 142 -4.18 19.36 8.42
CA ILE A 142 -5.42 19.27 9.21
C ILE A 142 -5.36 18.04 10.12
N GLY A 143 -4.83 16.93 9.59
CA GLY A 143 -4.58 15.70 10.35
C GLY A 143 -3.64 15.93 11.53
N GLN A 144 -2.51 16.61 11.31
CA GLN A 144 -1.54 16.98 12.37
C GLN A 144 -2.17 17.91 13.42
N ALA A 145 -2.96 18.90 12.99
CA ALA A 145 -3.69 19.76 13.92
C ALA A 145 -4.67 18.94 14.78
N SER A 146 -5.38 17.98 14.18
CA SER A 146 -6.27 17.08 14.92
C SER A 146 -5.50 16.17 15.88
N ALA A 147 -4.39 15.58 15.43
CA ALA A 147 -3.54 14.71 16.23
C ALA A 147 -2.93 15.44 17.44
N SER A 148 -2.67 16.75 17.34
CA SER A 148 -2.11 17.56 18.44
C SER A 148 -3.04 17.66 19.66
N TYR A 149 -4.33 17.39 19.52
CA TYR A 149 -5.29 17.34 20.61
C TYR A 149 -5.53 15.93 21.15
N MET A 150 -4.95 14.90 20.53
CA MET A 150 -5.11 13.52 20.98
C MET A 150 -4.19 13.23 22.17
N LEU A 151 -4.72 12.51 23.15
CA LEU A 151 -3.93 11.99 24.25
C LEU A 151 -3.17 10.73 23.80
N ASP A 152 -2.02 10.50 24.43
CA ASP A 152 -1.28 9.25 24.25
C ASP A 152 -2.13 8.06 24.64
N GLY A 153 -2.14 7.03 23.81
CA GLY A 153 -2.92 5.82 24.05
C GLY A 153 -3.14 5.00 22.79
N ASP A 154 -3.90 3.92 22.95
CA ASP A 154 -4.23 2.99 21.88
C ASP A 154 -5.72 3.06 21.54
N ILE A 155 -6.04 3.25 20.25
CA ILE A 155 -7.39 3.24 19.71
C ILE A 155 -7.55 1.94 18.93
N ALA A 156 -8.36 1.00 19.44
CA ALA A 156 -8.62 -0.26 18.76
C ALA A 156 -9.84 -0.17 17.84
N PHE A 157 -9.68 -0.63 16.62
CA PHE A 157 -10.75 -0.82 15.64
C PHE A 157 -10.88 -2.32 15.37
N CYS A 158 -12.10 -2.81 15.29
CA CYS A 158 -12.34 -4.20 14.93
C CYS A 158 -13.66 -4.38 14.18
N ILE A 159 -13.66 -5.34 13.28
CA ILE A 159 -14.88 -5.88 12.68
C ILE A 159 -15.22 -7.15 13.48
N LYS A 160 -16.47 -7.31 13.89
CA LYS A 160 -16.91 -8.52 14.60
C LYS A 160 -16.60 -9.75 13.73
N ASP A 161 -15.92 -10.72 14.31
CA ASP A 161 -15.47 -11.95 13.63
C ASP A 161 -14.57 -11.68 12.40
N GLY A 162 -13.88 -10.53 12.40
CA GLY A 162 -13.06 -10.05 11.27
C GLY A 162 -11.73 -9.44 11.71
N PRO A 163 -11.13 -8.60 10.86
CA PRO A 163 -9.84 -7.98 11.12
C PRO A 163 -9.90 -6.99 12.29
N ALA A 164 -8.75 -6.82 12.95
CA ALA A 164 -8.52 -5.82 13.96
C ALA A 164 -7.26 -5.02 13.68
N ALA A 165 -7.26 -3.75 14.09
CA ALA A 165 -6.10 -2.87 14.05
C ALA A 165 -6.11 -1.93 15.25
N THR A 166 -4.94 -1.54 15.69
CA THR A 166 -4.74 -0.55 16.74
C THR A 166 -4.01 0.66 16.16
N ILE A 167 -4.54 1.85 16.35
CA ILE A 167 -3.81 3.08 16.12
C ILE A 167 -3.25 3.54 17.47
N ARG A 168 -1.92 3.46 17.58
CA ARG A 168 -1.20 3.98 18.73
C ARG A 168 -0.91 5.45 18.53
N VAL A 169 -1.32 6.27 19.47
CA VAL A 169 -0.97 7.68 19.55
C VAL A 169 0.12 7.84 20.59
N LYS A 170 1.24 8.43 20.22
CA LYS A 170 2.33 8.77 21.11
C LYS A 170 2.99 10.06 20.67
N ASP A 171 3.08 11.03 21.58
CA ASP A 171 3.66 12.35 21.28
C ASP A 171 3.05 12.97 20.01
N HIS A 172 1.73 12.88 19.86
CA HIS A 172 0.95 13.33 18.68
C HIS A 172 1.29 12.60 17.36
N HIS A 173 2.05 11.53 17.42
CA HIS A 173 2.37 10.68 16.26
C HIS A 173 1.52 9.41 16.27
N LEU A 174 0.96 9.04 15.10
CA LEU A 174 0.06 7.91 14.95
C LEU A 174 0.77 6.75 14.23
N VAL A 175 0.68 5.55 14.82
CA VAL A 175 1.22 4.31 14.23
C VAL A 175 0.13 3.25 14.17
N THR A 176 -0.11 2.69 12.99
CA THR A 176 -1.05 1.57 12.82
C THR A 176 -0.36 0.23 13.09
N ILE A 177 -0.97 -0.59 13.95
CA ILE A 177 -0.58 -1.95 14.29
C ILE A 177 -1.74 -2.88 13.88
N LYS A 178 -1.45 -3.91 13.07
CA LYS A 178 -2.45 -4.83 12.52
C LYS A 178 -2.87 -5.92 13.52
N GLU A 179 -3.14 -5.55 14.74
CA GLU A 179 -3.57 -6.48 15.80
C GLU A 179 -4.29 -5.72 16.93
N TYR A 180 -4.99 -6.46 17.78
CA TYR A 180 -5.51 -5.88 19.01
C TYR A 180 -4.38 -5.43 19.94
N PRO A 181 -4.60 -4.36 20.73
CA PRO A 181 -3.66 -4.00 21.77
C PRO A 181 -3.51 -5.19 22.70
N LYS A 182 -2.28 -5.60 22.96
CA LYS A 182 -2.01 -6.55 24.04
C LYS A 182 -2.47 -5.86 25.32
N LYS A 183 -3.33 -6.52 26.09
CA LYS A 183 -3.73 -5.98 27.40
C LYS A 183 -2.48 -5.58 28.18
N PRO A 184 -2.52 -4.40 28.83
CA PRO A 184 -1.42 -3.95 29.67
C PRO A 184 -1.18 -4.93 30.81
#